data_f0a7367a0edc74fecd1efc0bf651ab49
#
_entry.id   f0a7367a0edc74fecd1efc0bf651ab49
#
_cell.length_a   1.000
_cell.length_b   1.000
_cell.length_c   1.000
_cell.angle_alpha   90.00
_cell.angle_beta   90.00
_cell.angle_gamma   90.00
#
_symmetry.space_group_name_H-M   'P 1'
#
loop_
_entity.id
_entity.type
_entity.pdbx_description
1 polymer ?
#
loop_
_entity_poly.entity_id
_entity_poly.type
_entity_poly.pdbx_seq_one_letter_code
_entity_poly.pdbx_strand_id
1 'polypeptide(L)'
;MDARHELTDSSTAQTNRLRALLLGGDDRDRDFARDFARGTLTDTRLAALARHRPARDASREQVVRQAEIRRLALALRGSHRALRANSRELQRIVDDLAPGLTDRRGIGPISAAQAIISFSHPGRCRNEGAFAALAGASPLEASSGHIKRHRLNRGGDRALNSALHTIAMVRMRSCPTTKAYLARRTAEGKTTREIRRCLKRYIARELYRFLTATITTTSSNASSAA
;
A
#
# COMPACT_ATOMS: atom_id res chain seq x y z
N MET A 1 -10.24 -7.77 1.67
CA MET A 1 -9.56 -6.45 1.48
C MET A 1 -10.29 -5.34 2.20
N ASP A 2 -11.61 -5.32 2.24
CA ASP A 2 -12.42 -4.24 2.84
C ASP A 2 -12.19 -4.06 4.35
N ALA A 3 -12.20 -5.15 5.12
CA ALA A 3 -11.86 -5.09 6.55
C ALA A 3 -10.45 -4.50 6.82
N ARG A 4 -9.50 -4.71 5.89
CA ARG A 4 -8.19 -4.09 5.98
C ARG A 4 -8.23 -2.59 5.73
N HIS A 5 -9.00 -2.12 4.75
CA HIS A 5 -9.18 -0.69 4.47
C HIS A 5 -9.80 0.01 5.68
N GLU A 6 -10.88 -0.55 6.23
CA GLU A 6 -11.54 -0.04 7.43
C GLU A 6 -10.57 0.09 8.62
N LEU A 7 -9.78 -0.96 8.90
CA LEU A 7 -8.75 -0.93 9.95
C LEU A 7 -7.68 0.15 9.69
N THR A 8 -7.28 0.33 8.43
CA THR A 8 -6.27 1.33 8.05
C THR A 8 -6.80 2.75 8.22
N ASP A 9 -8.03 3.01 7.78
CA ASP A 9 -8.68 4.32 7.88
C ASP A 9 -8.93 4.68 9.35
N SER A 10 -9.45 3.73 10.15
CA SER A 10 -9.62 3.88 11.59
C SER A 10 -8.29 4.18 12.29
N SER A 11 -7.23 3.43 11.97
CA SER A 11 -5.90 3.65 12.54
C SER A 11 -5.33 5.02 12.16
N THR A 12 -5.58 5.50 10.95
CA THR A 12 -5.15 6.83 10.50
C THR A 12 -5.85 7.91 11.30
N ALA A 13 -7.17 7.82 11.47
CA ALA A 13 -7.95 8.76 12.26
C ALA A 13 -7.50 8.78 13.73
N GLN A 14 -7.31 7.60 14.34
CA GLN A 14 -6.81 7.46 15.71
C GLN A 14 -5.39 8.03 15.87
N THR A 15 -4.52 7.81 14.90
CA THR A 15 -3.16 8.36 14.89
C THR A 15 -3.18 9.89 14.88
N ASN A 16 -4.03 10.50 14.05
CA ASN A 16 -4.15 11.95 13.98
C ASN A 16 -4.70 12.52 15.28
N ARG A 17 -5.70 11.87 15.89
CA ARG A 17 -6.24 12.26 17.21
C ARG A 17 -5.19 12.13 18.31
N LEU A 18 -4.41 11.05 18.33
CA LEU A 18 -3.31 10.86 19.28
C LEU A 18 -2.28 11.98 19.15
N ARG A 19 -1.91 12.34 17.92
CA ARG A 19 -0.98 13.46 17.67
C ARG A 19 -1.52 14.79 18.22
N ALA A 20 -2.78 15.08 17.98
CA ALA A 20 -3.40 16.31 18.46
C ALA A 20 -3.39 16.40 20.00
N LEU A 21 -3.70 15.30 20.70
CA LEU A 21 -3.66 15.23 22.16
C LEU A 21 -2.23 15.40 22.71
N LEU A 22 -1.23 14.79 22.09
CA LEU A 22 0.18 14.93 22.48
C LEU A 22 0.70 16.37 22.25
N LEU A 23 0.33 17.01 21.16
CA LEU A 23 0.73 18.40 20.88
C LEU A 23 0.09 19.41 21.85
N GLY A 24 -1.14 19.16 22.30
CA GLY A 24 -1.84 19.99 23.28
C GLY A 24 -1.50 19.66 24.74
N GLY A 25 -0.60 18.71 24.98
CA GLY A 25 -0.19 18.26 26.31
C GLY A 25 0.95 19.07 26.94
N ASP A 26 1.56 18.49 27.96
CA ASP A 26 2.75 19.04 28.65
C ASP A 26 4.02 18.87 27.79
N ASP A 27 5.18 19.28 28.33
CA ASP A 27 6.44 19.19 27.61
C ASP A 27 6.83 17.75 27.25
N ARG A 28 6.53 16.81 28.13
CA ARG A 28 6.78 15.38 27.88
C ARG A 28 5.90 14.85 26.75
N ASP A 29 4.63 15.21 26.73
CA ASP A 29 3.71 14.84 25.65
C ASP A 29 4.19 15.45 24.31
N ARG A 30 4.64 16.71 24.34
CA ARG A 30 5.23 17.38 23.16
C ARG A 30 6.52 16.74 22.68
N ASP A 31 7.34 16.22 23.57
CA ASP A 31 8.54 15.45 23.20
C ASP A 31 8.16 14.14 22.50
N PHE A 32 7.18 13.41 23.02
CA PHE A 32 6.61 12.27 22.30
C PHE A 32 6.07 12.65 20.93
N ALA A 33 5.38 13.78 20.81
CA ALA A 33 4.86 14.25 19.52
C ALA A 33 5.97 14.58 18.52
N ARG A 34 7.08 15.19 18.98
CA ARG A 34 8.29 15.49 18.16
C ARG A 34 8.97 14.22 17.66
N ASP A 35 9.16 13.23 18.53
CA ASP A 35 9.71 11.94 18.16
C ASP A 35 8.80 11.19 17.17
N PHE A 36 7.51 11.38 17.31
CA PHE A 36 6.49 10.84 16.42
C PHE A 36 6.55 11.46 15.01
N ALA A 37 6.83 12.76 14.91
CA ALA A 37 6.96 13.47 13.63
C ALA A 37 8.21 13.01 12.85
N ARG A 38 9.25 12.56 13.55
CA ARG A 38 10.54 12.13 12.98
C ARG A 38 10.60 10.66 12.58
N GLY A 39 9.61 9.84 12.96
CA GLY A 39 9.63 8.41 12.69
C GLY A 39 8.29 7.71 12.75
N THR A 40 8.31 6.41 12.45
CA THR A 40 7.13 5.55 12.47
C THR A 40 6.64 5.32 13.90
N LEU A 41 5.32 5.26 14.05
CA LEU A 41 4.66 4.88 15.30
C LEU A 41 4.85 3.38 15.55
N THR A 42 5.90 3.04 16.31
CA THR A 42 6.23 1.65 16.63
C THR A 42 5.37 1.12 17.79
N ASP A 43 5.24 -0.20 17.88
CA ASP A 43 4.54 -0.86 18.99
C ASP A 43 5.19 -0.54 20.36
N THR A 44 6.51 -0.38 20.39
CA THR A 44 7.27 0.02 21.59
C THR A 44 6.88 1.43 22.06
N ARG A 45 6.79 2.39 21.14
CA ARG A 45 6.36 3.76 21.45
C ARG A 45 4.92 3.80 21.95
N LEU A 46 4.02 3.08 21.29
CA LEU A 46 2.64 2.94 21.74
C LEU A 46 2.54 2.26 23.10
N ALA A 47 3.38 1.26 23.38
CA ALA A 47 3.43 0.62 24.70
C ALA A 47 3.92 1.58 25.78
N ALA A 48 4.86 2.48 25.49
CA ALA A 48 5.32 3.51 26.41
C ALA A 48 4.19 4.49 26.75
N LEU A 49 3.46 4.99 25.73
CA LEU A 49 2.28 5.85 25.91
C LEU A 49 1.18 5.16 26.73
N ALA A 50 0.92 3.88 26.49
CA ALA A 50 -0.09 3.12 27.20
C ALA A 50 0.24 2.88 28.70
N ARG A 51 1.54 2.90 29.05
CA ARG A 51 2.01 2.74 30.43
C ARG A 51 2.13 4.04 31.20
N HIS A 52 2.21 5.16 30.48
CA HIS A 52 2.36 6.47 31.12
C HIS A 52 1.17 6.78 32.04
N ARG A 53 1.46 7.31 33.23
CA ARG A 53 0.49 7.72 34.23
C ARG A 53 0.63 9.22 34.46
N PRO A 54 -0.46 9.93 34.72
CA PRO A 54 -0.38 11.33 35.13
C PRO A 54 0.33 11.43 36.50
N ALA A 55 0.89 12.59 36.77
CA ALA A 55 1.45 12.91 38.08
C ALA A 55 0.35 12.89 39.16
N ARG A 56 0.75 12.73 40.45
CA ARG A 56 -0.22 12.69 41.56
C ARG A 56 -0.99 14.01 41.74
N ASP A 57 -0.37 15.12 41.39
CA ASP A 57 -0.88 16.49 41.43
C ASP A 57 -1.42 16.98 40.10
N ALA A 58 -1.58 16.06 39.13
CA ALA A 58 -2.09 16.39 37.79
C ALA A 58 -3.50 16.98 37.87
N SER A 59 -3.74 18.01 37.07
CA SER A 59 -5.10 18.60 36.94
C SER A 59 -6.08 17.58 36.33
N ARG A 60 -7.39 17.80 36.58
CA ARG A 60 -8.43 16.95 35.98
C ARG A 60 -8.33 16.86 34.48
N GLU A 61 -7.97 17.94 33.81
CA GLU A 61 -7.77 17.97 32.34
C GLU A 61 -6.62 17.04 31.93
N GLN A 62 -5.48 17.10 32.63
CA GLN A 62 -4.34 16.23 32.38
C GLN A 62 -4.68 14.76 32.57
N VAL A 63 -5.42 14.41 33.63
CA VAL A 63 -5.87 13.05 33.88
C VAL A 63 -6.77 12.53 32.74
N VAL A 64 -7.73 13.31 32.29
CA VAL A 64 -8.63 12.94 31.19
C VAL A 64 -7.86 12.81 29.88
N ARG A 65 -6.94 13.74 29.58
CA ARG A 65 -6.08 13.69 28.39
C ARG A 65 -5.23 12.42 28.38
N GLN A 66 -4.57 12.09 29.48
CA GLN A 66 -3.73 10.90 29.59
C GLN A 66 -4.55 9.61 29.49
N ALA A 67 -5.76 9.57 30.01
CA ALA A 67 -6.66 8.44 29.84
C ALA A 67 -7.00 8.21 28.36
N GLU A 68 -7.28 9.29 27.61
CA GLU A 68 -7.59 9.20 26.19
C GLU A 68 -6.35 8.84 25.35
N ILE A 69 -5.16 9.40 25.65
CA ILE A 69 -3.88 9.00 25.03
C ILE A 69 -3.65 7.50 25.23
N ARG A 70 -3.84 6.99 26.44
CA ARG A 70 -3.70 5.57 26.76
C ARG A 70 -4.69 4.71 25.96
N ARG A 71 -5.96 5.12 25.89
CA ARG A 71 -7.00 4.41 25.15
C ARG A 71 -6.64 4.30 23.67
N LEU A 72 -6.23 5.42 23.04
CA LEU A 72 -5.82 5.45 21.64
C LEU A 72 -4.56 4.62 21.38
N ALA A 73 -3.57 4.69 22.28
CA ALA A 73 -2.36 3.89 22.16
C ALA A 73 -2.65 2.38 22.19
N LEU A 74 -3.55 1.93 23.07
CA LEU A 74 -3.98 0.54 23.14
C LEU A 74 -4.77 0.11 21.90
N ALA A 75 -5.69 0.96 21.43
CA ALA A 75 -6.46 0.70 20.20
C ALA A 75 -5.54 0.57 18.97
N LEU A 76 -4.57 1.49 18.80
CA LEU A 76 -3.60 1.43 17.72
C LEU A 76 -2.72 0.18 17.78
N ARG A 77 -2.30 -0.27 18.97
CA ARG A 77 -1.58 -1.53 19.13
C ARG A 77 -2.42 -2.73 18.69
N GLY A 78 -3.71 -2.73 19.03
CA GLY A 78 -4.67 -3.74 18.56
C GLY A 78 -4.77 -3.76 17.03
N SER A 79 -4.97 -2.60 16.42
CA SER A 79 -5.05 -2.44 14.98
C SER A 79 -3.77 -2.89 14.27
N HIS A 80 -2.58 -2.54 14.80
CA HIS A 80 -1.30 -3.00 14.23
C HIS A 80 -1.16 -4.53 14.27
N ARG A 81 -1.61 -5.18 15.35
CA ARG A 81 -1.62 -6.65 15.44
C ARG A 81 -2.57 -7.28 14.44
N ALA A 82 -3.78 -6.74 14.33
CA ALA A 82 -4.78 -7.21 13.37
C ALA A 82 -4.30 -7.05 11.92
N LEU A 83 -3.71 -5.90 11.57
CA LEU A 83 -3.14 -5.66 10.24
C LEU A 83 -1.98 -6.61 9.91
N ARG A 84 -1.13 -6.94 10.89
CA ARG A 84 -0.05 -7.93 10.70
C ARG A 84 -0.60 -9.35 10.53
N ALA A 85 -1.61 -9.73 11.31
CA ALA A 85 -2.28 -11.03 11.16
C ALA A 85 -2.95 -11.17 9.80
N ASN A 86 -3.70 -10.16 9.37
CA ASN A 86 -4.30 -10.10 8.05
C ASN A 86 -3.26 -10.18 6.92
N SER A 87 -2.10 -9.51 7.08
CA SER A 87 -1.04 -9.57 6.07
C SER A 87 -0.45 -10.98 5.94
N ARG A 88 -0.30 -11.72 7.06
CA ARG A 88 0.15 -13.13 7.02
C ARG A 88 -0.89 -14.05 6.37
N GLU A 89 -2.15 -13.82 6.65
CA GLU A 89 -3.23 -14.60 6.01
C GLU A 89 -3.31 -14.33 4.50
N LEU A 90 -3.22 -13.07 4.09
CA LEU A 90 -3.12 -12.72 2.68
C LEU A 90 -1.91 -13.35 2.00
N GLN A 91 -0.76 -13.47 2.69
CA GLN A 91 0.41 -14.16 2.14
C GLN A 91 0.10 -15.61 1.83
N ARG A 92 -0.52 -16.36 2.77
CA ARG A 92 -0.90 -17.77 2.56
C ARG A 92 -1.84 -17.92 1.36
N ILE A 93 -2.91 -17.11 1.32
CA ILE A 93 -3.88 -17.15 0.21
C ILE A 93 -3.19 -16.84 -1.13
N VAL A 94 -2.28 -15.87 -1.15
CA VAL A 94 -1.53 -15.53 -2.37
C VAL A 94 -0.60 -16.66 -2.79
N ASP A 95 0.08 -17.30 -1.84
CA ASP A 95 1.00 -18.42 -2.14
C ASP A 95 0.23 -19.64 -2.68
N ASP A 96 -0.98 -19.87 -2.19
CA ASP A 96 -1.87 -20.94 -2.70
C ASP A 96 -2.40 -20.64 -4.12
N LEU A 97 -2.82 -19.39 -4.38
CA LEU A 97 -3.44 -19.02 -5.66
C LEU A 97 -2.45 -18.66 -6.76
N ALA A 98 -1.31 -18.09 -6.41
CA ALA A 98 -0.31 -17.60 -7.33
C ALA A 98 1.12 -17.77 -6.76
N PRO A 99 1.60 -19.03 -6.64
CA PRO A 99 2.92 -19.35 -6.10
C PRO A 99 4.02 -18.53 -6.79
N GLY A 100 4.94 -17.97 -6.01
CA GLY A 100 6.06 -17.18 -6.53
C GLY A 100 5.73 -15.73 -6.92
N LEU A 101 4.48 -15.28 -6.77
CA LEU A 101 4.12 -13.89 -7.08
C LEU A 101 4.81 -12.91 -6.13
N THR A 102 4.87 -13.22 -4.85
CA THR A 102 5.50 -12.37 -3.82
C THR A 102 7.03 -12.43 -3.83
N ASP A 103 7.65 -13.40 -4.51
CA ASP A 103 9.11 -13.46 -4.70
C ASP A 103 9.60 -12.38 -5.67
N ARG A 104 8.68 -11.84 -6.46
CA ARG A 104 8.99 -10.76 -7.39
C ARG A 104 9.22 -9.46 -6.64
N ARG A 105 10.32 -8.80 -6.95
CA ARG A 105 10.74 -7.58 -6.26
C ARG A 105 9.64 -6.53 -6.22
N GLY A 106 9.35 -6.05 -5.01
CA GLY A 106 8.40 -4.98 -4.74
C GLY A 106 6.94 -5.43 -4.67
N ILE A 107 6.64 -6.71 -4.84
CA ILE A 107 5.30 -7.27 -4.70
C ILE A 107 5.21 -7.91 -3.32
N GLY A 108 4.47 -7.26 -2.41
CA GLY A 108 4.13 -7.82 -1.11
C GLY A 108 2.72 -8.41 -1.12
N PRO A 109 2.32 -9.13 -0.05
CA PRO A 109 1.06 -9.88 0.00
C PRO A 109 -0.17 -9.02 -0.29
N ILE A 110 -0.19 -7.77 0.15
CA ILE A 110 -1.31 -6.85 -0.06
C ILE A 110 -1.44 -6.47 -1.54
N SER A 111 -0.31 -6.11 -2.18
CA SER A 111 -0.31 -5.74 -3.60
C SER A 111 -0.60 -6.96 -4.49
N ALA A 112 -0.12 -8.13 -4.11
CA ALA A 112 -0.39 -9.40 -4.79
C ALA A 112 -1.87 -9.77 -4.69
N ALA A 113 -2.45 -9.75 -3.49
CA ALA A 113 -3.87 -10.03 -3.28
C ALA A 113 -4.75 -9.07 -4.08
N GLN A 114 -4.43 -7.77 -4.10
CA GLN A 114 -5.16 -6.81 -4.91
C GLN A 114 -5.04 -7.09 -6.41
N ALA A 115 -3.87 -7.49 -6.89
CA ALA A 115 -3.69 -7.86 -8.29
C ALA A 115 -4.51 -9.10 -8.67
N ILE A 116 -4.56 -10.13 -7.80
CA ILE A 116 -5.37 -11.33 -7.99
C ILE A 116 -6.86 -10.99 -8.03
N ILE A 117 -7.36 -10.19 -7.08
CA ILE A 117 -8.77 -9.74 -7.02
C ILE A 117 -9.14 -9.01 -8.32
N SER A 118 -8.30 -8.08 -8.77
CA SER A 118 -8.56 -7.29 -9.97
C SER A 118 -8.40 -8.11 -11.26
N PHE A 119 -7.53 -9.12 -11.26
CA PHE A 119 -7.39 -10.09 -12.36
C PHE A 119 -8.62 -11.00 -12.44
N SER A 120 -9.12 -11.46 -11.28
CA SER A 120 -10.27 -12.35 -11.07
C SER A 120 -10.07 -13.74 -11.68
N HIS A 121 -10.10 -13.87 -12.99
CA HIS A 121 -9.96 -15.14 -13.72
C HIS A 121 -9.33 -14.92 -15.11
N PRO A 122 -8.72 -15.96 -15.69
CA PRO A 122 -8.30 -15.94 -17.08
C PRO A 122 -9.47 -15.60 -18.01
N GLY A 123 -9.23 -14.71 -18.98
CA GLY A 123 -10.26 -14.29 -19.92
C GLY A 123 -11.04 -13.01 -19.55
N ARG A 124 -11.05 -12.57 -18.27
CA ARG A 124 -11.64 -11.27 -17.90
C ARG A 124 -11.06 -10.12 -18.70
N CYS A 125 -9.75 -10.11 -18.88
CA CYS A 125 -9.08 -9.16 -19.74
C CYS A 125 -8.53 -9.90 -20.97
N ARG A 126 -8.87 -9.43 -22.16
CA ARG A 126 -8.47 -10.07 -23.43
C ARG A 126 -6.96 -10.12 -23.64
N ASN A 127 -6.19 -9.22 -23.03
CA ASN A 127 -4.73 -9.16 -23.11
C ASN A 127 -4.15 -8.26 -22.01
N GLU A 128 -2.81 -8.22 -21.93
CA GLU A 128 -2.06 -7.42 -20.96
C GLU A 128 -2.30 -5.90 -21.08
N GLY A 129 -2.61 -5.41 -22.29
CA GLY A 129 -2.95 -4.01 -22.53
C GLY A 129 -4.31 -3.64 -21.93
N ALA A 130 -5.30 -4.54 -22.03
CA ALA A 130 -6.61 -4.38 -21.41
C ALA A 130 -6.52 -4.38 -19.88
N PHE A 131 -5.69 -5.24 -19.30
CA PHE A 131 -5.43 -5.24 -17.85
C PHE A 131 -4.73 -3.95 -17.40
N ALA A 132 -3.77 -3.43 -18.16
CA ALA A 132 -3.15 -2.14 -17.87
C ALA A 132 -4.14 -0.98 -18.00
N ALA A 133 -5.10 -1.05 -18.92
CA ALA A 133 -6.17 -0.06 -19.07
C ALA A 133 -7.15 -0.14 -17.88
N LEU A 134 -7.54 -1.34 -17.44
CA LEU A 134 -8.33 -1.57 -16.23
C LEU A 134 -7.65 -0.94 -15.00
N ALA A 135 -6.34 -1.05 -14.90
CA ALA A 135 -5.55 -0.44 -13.81
C ALA A 135 -5.39 1.09 -13.94
N GLY A 136 -5.95 1.73 -14.97
CA GLY A 136 -5.72 3.14 -15.25
C GLY A 136 -4.25 3.49 -15.57
N ALA A 137 -3.45 2.47 -15.94
CA ALA A 137 -2.03 2.63 -16.24
C ALA A 137 -1.74 2.88 -17.73
N SER A 138 -2.71 2.67 -18.60
CA SER A 138 -2.61 3.02 -20.02
C SER A 138 -2.83 4.51 -20.23
N PRO A 139 -1.97 5.20 -21.02
CA PRO A 139 -2.18 6.60 -21.35
C PRO A 139 -3.41 6.76 -22.24
N LEU A 140 -4.20 7.78 -21.97
CA LEU A 140 -5.27 8.21 -22.89
C LEU A 140 -4.67 9.20 -23.87
N GLU A 141 -4.92 8.98 -25.14
CA GLU A 141 -4.50 9.91 -26.18
C GLU A 141 -5.28 11.23 -26.04
N ALA A 142 -4.58 12.33 -26.09
CA ALA A 142 -5.11 13.67 -25.99
C ALA A 142 -4.38 14.58 -26.98
N SER A 143 -4.15 14.01 -28.17
CA SER A 143 -3.45 14.69 -29.27
C SER A 143 -4.38 15.67 -29.97
N SER A 144 -3.86 16.83 -30.36
CA SER A 144 -4.51 17.76 -31.26
C SER A 144 -3.49 18.23 -32.30
N GLY A 145 -3.82 18.06 -33.60
CA GLY A 145 -2.92 18.39 -34.70
C GLY A 145 -1.60 17.64 -34.63
N HIS A 146 -0.48 18.31 -34.76
CA HIS A 146 0.87 17.71 -34.75
C HIS A 146 1.41 17.38 -33.35
N ILE A 147 0.71 17.74 -32.27
CA ILE A 147 1.21 17.54 -30.90
C ILE A 147 0.63 16.27 -30.30
N LYS A 148 1.45 15.23 -30.15
CA LYS A 148 1.08 14.01 -29.41
C LYS A 148 1.18 14.23 -27.90
N ARG A 149 0.03 14.30 -27.23
CA ARG A 149 -0.07 14.38 -25.78
C ARG A 149 -0.85 13.18 -25.22
N HIS A 150 -0.53 12.80 -23.99
CA HIS A 150 -1.24 11.75 -23.29
C HIS A 150 -1.75 12.26 -21.95
N ARG A 151 -3.04 12.04 -21.68
CA ARG A 151 -3.67 12.32 -20.38
C ARG A 151 -3.58 11.14 -19.44
N LEU A 152 -3.68 11.45 -18.14
CA LEU A 152 -3.87 10.43 -17.11
C LEU A 152 -5.26 9.79 -17.30
N ASN A 153 -5.32 8.47 -17.37
CA ASN A 153 -6.57 7.76 -17.24
C ASN A 153 -7.04 7.82 -15.78
N ARG A 154 -8.16 8.51 -15.53
CA ARG A 154 -8.79 8.63 -14.21
C ARG A 154 -9.83 7.55 -13.95
N GLY A 155 -10.25 6.83 -14.99
CA GLY A 155 -11.10 5.66 -14.91
C GLY A 155 -10.31 4.41 -14.53
N GLY A 156 -11.03 3.33 -14.24
CA GLY A 156 -10.45 2.04 -13.92
C GLY A 156 -10.37 1.74 -12.42
N ASP A 157 -9.80 0.58 -12.11
CA ASP A 157 -9.65 0.06 -10.76
C ASP A 157 -8.61 0.87 -9.96
N ARG A 158 -9.10 1.70 -9.03
CA ARG A 158 -8.26 2.56 -8.19
C ARG A 158 -7.41 1.75 -7.20
N ALA A 159 -7.92 0.62 -6.72
CA ALA A 159 -7.20 -0.24 -5.78
C ALA A 159 -6.03 -0.92 -6.48
N LEU A 160 -6.24 -1.47 -7.68
CA LEU A 160 -5.16 -1.99 -8.52
C LEU A 160 -4.16 -0.89 -8.88
N ASN A 161 -4.62 0.32 -9.23
CA ASN A 161 -3.73 1.46 -9.52
C ASN A 161 -2.85 1.82 -8.32
N SER A 162 -3.39 1.77 -7.11
CA SER A 162 -2.65 1.99 -5.86
C SER A 162 -1.63 0.88 -5.60
N ALA A 163 -1.98 -0.39 -5.82
CA ALA A 163 -1.06 -1.51 -5.71
C ALA A 163 0.12 -1.37 -6.69
N LEU A 164 -0.15 -1.05 -7.96
CA LEU A 164 0.89 -0.78 -8.96
C LEU A 164 1.79 0.40 -8.57
N HIS A 165 1.21 1.44 -7.95
CA HIS A 165 1.98 2.57 -7.46
C HIS A 165 2.95 2.16 -6.36
N THR A 166 2.48 1.38 -5.39
CA THR A 166 3.30 0.86 -4.29
C THR A 166 4.45 0.02 -4.82
N ILE A 167 4.18 -0.91 -5.74
CA ILE A 167 5.22 -1.75 -6.37
C ILE A 167 6.24 -0.88 -7.10
N ALA A 168 5.79 0.10 -7.90
CA ALA A 168 6.67 1.01 -8.62
C ALA A 168 7.56 1.80 -7.68
N MET A 169 7.03 2.33 -6.58
CA MET A 169 7.80 3.09 -5.57
C MET A 169 8.87 2.23 -4.89
N VAL A 170 8.53 0.99 -4.54
CA VAL A 170 9.49 0.05 -3.95
C VAL A 170 10.60 -0.28 -4.96
N ARG A 171 10.25 -0.59 -6.22
CA ARG A 171 11.23 -0.89 -7.28
C ARG A 171 12.13 0.30 -7.59
N MET A 172 11.60 1.51 -7.61
CA MET A 172 12.41 2.74 -7.81
C MET A 172 13.44 2.94 -6.69
N ARG A 173 13.14 2.50 -5.47
CA ARG A 173 14.06 2.58 -4.32
C ARG A 173 15.12 1.49 -4.31
N SER A 174 14.75 0.26 -4.64
CA SER A 174 15.56 -0.92 -4.31
C SER A 174 15.97 -1.77 -5.52
N CYS A 175 15.35 -1.59 -6.70
CA CYS A 175 15.61 -2.43 -7.86
C CYS A 175 16.69 -1.80 -8.77
N PRO A 176 17.85 -2.43 -8.96
CA PRO A 176 18.93 -1.86 -9.79
C PRO A 176 18.49 -1.57 -11.24
N THR A 177 17.78 -2.50 -11.87
CA THR A 177 17.27 -2.33 -13.24
C THR A 177 16.26 -1.19 -13.35
N THR A 178 15.40 -1.00 -12.34
CA THR A 178 14.46 0.12 -12.30
C THR A 178 15.19 1.44 -12.08
N LYS A 179 16.23 1.47 -11.26
CA LYS A 179 17.07 2.67 -11.06
C LYS A 179 17.80 3.05 -12.35
N ALA A 180 18.37 2.10 -13.07
CA ALA A 180 19.01 2.34 -14.36
C ALA A 180 18.00 2.87 -15.40
N TYR A 181 16.79 2.30 -15.44
CA TYR A 181 15.70 2.80 -16.27
C TYR A 181 15.32 4.24 -15.90
N LEU A 182 15.19 4.54 -14.60
CA LEU A 182 14.88 5.89 -14.11
C LEU A 182 15.95 6.89 -14.55
N ALA A 183 17.23 6.58 -14.37
CA ALA A 183 18.34 7.45 -14.76
C ALA A 183 18.32 7.75 -16.26
N ARG A 184 18.21 6.72 -17.11
CA ARG A 184 18.11 6.86 -18.55
C ARG A 184 16.95 7.75 -18.98
N ARG A 185 15.73 7.50 -18.44
CA ARG A 185 14.55 8.25 -18.84
C ARG A 185 14.59 9.71 -18.34
N THR A 186 15.26 9.96 -17.21
CA THR A 186 15.49 11.32 -16.72
C THR A 186 16.47 12.07 -17.63
N ALA A 187 17.53 11.40 -18.11
CA ALA A 187 18.45 11.97 -19.09
C ALA A 187 17.77 12.31 -20.43
N GLU A 188 16.71 11.55 -20.78
CA GLU A 188 15.84 11.83 -21.94
C GLU A 188 14.83 12.96 -21.68
N GLY A 189 14.92 13.68 -20.55
CA GLY A 189 14.03 14.80 -20.21
C GLY A 189 12.66 14.41 -19.65
N LYS A 190 12.44 13.13 -19.28
CA LYS A 190 11.16 12.70 -18.70
C LYS A 190 11.09 13.01 -17.22
N THR A 191 9.93 13.50 -16.79
CA THR A 191 9.66 13.74 -15.37
C THR A 191 9.48 12.43 -14.61
N THR A 192 9.78 12.44 -13.30
CA THR A 192 9.55 11.28 -12.42
C THR A 192 8.09 10.80 -12.45
N ARG A 193 7.13 11.70 -12.66
CA ARG A 193 5.70 11.34 -12.79
C ARG A 193 5.43 10.54 -14.07
N GLU A 194 6.01 10.92 -15.19
CA GLU A 194 5.90 10.18 -16.45
C GLU A 194 6.56 8.83 -16.38
N ILE A 195 7.78 8.77 -15.85
CA ILE A 195 8.52 7.52 -15.67
C ILE A 195 7.72 6.54 -14.79
N ARG A 196 7.12 7.02 -13.70
CA ARG A 196 6.27 6.21 -12.82
C ARG A 196 5.04 5.67 -13.53
N ARG A 197 4.40 6.44 -14.43
CA ARG A 197 3.30 5.94 -15.26
C ARG A 197 3.75 4.81 -16.18
N CYS A 198 4.90 4.97 -16.83
CA CYS A 198 5.47 3.91 -17.66
C CYS A 198 5.76 2.64 -16.84
N LEU A 199 6.40 2.79 -15.67
CA LEU A 199 6.67 1.67 -14.77
C LEU A 199 5.40 0.92 -14.36
N LYS A 200 4.34 1.64 -13.99
CA LYS A 200 3.05 1.03 -13.64
C LYS A 200 2.49 0.20 -14.78
N ARG A 201 2.60 0.68 -16.02
CA ARG A 201 2.17 -0.07 -17.19
C ARG A 201 2.99 -1.35 -17.39
N TYR A 202 4.32 -1.29 -17.24
CA TYR A 202 5.17 -2.48 -17.31
C TYR A 202 4.84 -3.49 -16.21
N ILE A 203 4.64 -3.03 -14.98
CA ILE A 203 4.27 -3.88 -13.85
C ILE A 203 2.89 -4.53 -14.10
N ALA A 204 1.91 -3.79 -14.59
CA ALA A 204 0.60 -4.36 -14.93
C ALA A 204 0.70 -5.48 -15.97
N ARG A 205 1.50 -5.28 -17.03
CA ARG A 205 1.74 -6.31 -18.05
C ARG A 205 2.47 -7.52 -17.49
N GLU A 206 3.46 -7.33 -16.64
CA GLU A 206 4.17 -8.39 -15.94
C GLU A 206 3.22 -9.21 -15.06
N LEU A 207 2.39 -8.54 -14.25
CA LEU A 207 1.39 -9.19 -13.40
C LEU A 207 0.39 -10.00 -14.22
N TYR A 208 -0.14 -9.43 -15.30
CA TYR A 208 -1.08 -10.12 -16.18
C TYR A 208 -0.49 -11.43 -16.73
N ARG A 209 0.73 -11.37 -17.29
CA ARG A 209 1.39 -12.57 -17.85
C ARG A 209 1.61 -13.63 -16.77
N PHE A 210 2.07 -13.21 -15.59
CA PHE A 210 2.31 -14.12 -14.48
C PHE A 210 1.01 -14.78 -14.02
N LEU A 211 -0.02 -14.00 -13.75
CA LEU A 211 -1.32 -14.52 -13.26
C LEU A 211 -2.00 -15.41 -14.29
N THR A 212 -1.94 -15.05 -15.57
CA THR A 212 -2.47 -15.91 -16.65
C THR A 212 -1.75 -17.25 -16.66
N ALA A 213 -0.42 -17.29 -16.64
CA ALA A 213 0.34 -18.52 -16.65
C ALA A 213 0.05 -19.39 -15.42
N THR A 214 0.08 -18.79 -14.23
CA THR A 214 -0.03 -19.54 -12.97
C THR A 214 -1.44 -20.04 -12.72
N ILE A 215 -2.47 -19.19 -12.86
CA ILE A 215 -3.86 -19.56 -12.56
C ILE A 215 -4.41 -20.56 -13.61
N THR A 216 -4.00 -20.44 -14.87
CA THR A 216 -4.40 -21.42 -15.90
C THR A 216 -3.83 -22.80 -15.59
N THR A 217 -2.58 -22.88 -15.16
CA THR A 217 -1.93 -24.14 -14.79
C THR A 217 -2.59 -24.80 -13.56
N THR A 218 -2.95 -24.01 -12.57
CA THR A 218 -3.62 -24.51 -11.36
C THR A 218 -5.02 -25.05 -11.68
N SER A 219 -5.76 -24.40 -12.57
CA SER A 219 -7.10 -24.85 -13.00
C SER A 219 -7.04 -26.14 -13.81
N SER A 220 -6.04 -26.34 -14.68
CA SER A 220 -5.88 -27.56 -15.45
C SER A 220 -5.47 -28.76 -14.57
N ASN A 221 -4.64 -28.56 -13.58
CA ASN A 221 -4.25 -29.62 -12.64
C ASN A 221 -5.42 -30.07 -11.73
N ALA A 222 -6.28 -29.14 -11.32
CA ALA A 222 -7.47 -29.46 -10.53
C ALA A 222 -8.52 -30.27 -11.34
N SER A 223 -8.62 -30.01 -12.66
CA SER A 223 -9.55 -30.72 -13.55
C SER A 223 -9.05 -32.13 -13.97
N SER A 224 -7.74 -32.39 -13.85
CA SER A 224 -7.15 -33.70 -14.15
C SER A 224 -7.08 -34.64 -12.94
N ALA A 225 -7.38 -34.15 -11.75
CA ALA A 225 -7.35 -34.90 -10.48
C ALA A 225 -8.75 -35.27 -9.97
N ALA A 226 -9.83 -34.88 -10.67
CA ALA A 226 -11.22 -35.22 -10.42
C ALA A 226 -11.73 -36.22 -11.47
#